data_5c7876619f9377f0fe2152e5ed0f1a04
#
_entry.id   5c7876619f9377f0fe2152e5ed0f1a04
#
_cell.length_a   1.000
_cell.length_b   1.000
_cell.length_c   1.000
_cell.angle_alpha   90.00
_cell.angle_beta   90.00
_cell.angle_gamma   90.00
#
_symmetry.space_group_name_H-M   'P 1'
#
loop_
_entity.id
_entity.type
_entity.pdbx_description
1 polymer ?
#
loop_
_entity_poly.entity_id
_entity_poly.type
_entity_poly.pdbx_seq_one_letter_code
_entity_poly.pdbx_strand_id
1 'polypeptide(L)'
;MSKLAEVLKEKNIAVGWLYAYIHFITEVLCFYYLTKLTNDSAIIWVIPLVYDALAFVPQGLIGRFCDKFSRLNIALIGVAMLVAALIMQFGLNSNWILSIWVLCIGNCIMHVAGAECTLRNSEGKLAHSAIFVAGGSFGVITGRLLASSIVPLWLIVLMALTMIPFILLANTYYKDENYKETACLNFNYANKKIAPFLIIVLATFVVIVRGYMGYGIPTSWNKTTTQAVLLYVIMGVGKALGGILSDCIGIRKVAVLSTVLAIPFLCFGDNIMIISLIGVMFFSMTMAITLGILVSVLPKKPGLAFGFTTIGLFLGSAPIFFVKIIDNRINIGLIVIMSLVCTFILLKILGKEHDKSKTLERDDNWLWKCFLIDFI
;
A
#
# COMPACT_ATOMS: atom_id res chain seq x y z
N MET A 1 22.23 -20.18 -1.27
CA MET A 1 20.80 -19.74 -1.40
C MET A 1 20.79 -18.34 -1.97
N SER A 2 19.83 -18.00 -2.86
CA SER A 2 19.72 -16.63 -3.37
C SER A 2 19.24 -15.69 -2.25
N LYS A 3 19.65 -14.40 -2.27
CA LYS A 3 19.18 -13.39 -1.31
C LYS A 3 17.65 -13.29 -1.28
N LEU A 4 16.99 -13.53 -2.41
CA LEU A 4 15.54 -13.58 -2.49
C LEU A 4 14.97 -14.72 -1.64
N ALA A 5 15.57 -15.91 -1.70
CA ALA A 5 15.15 -17.05 -0.87
C ALA A 5 15.36 -16.80 0.62
N GLU A 6 16.39 -16.04 1.00
CA GLU A 6 16.62 -15.61 2.39
C GLU A 6 15.53 -14.67 2.87
N VAL A 7 15.19 -13.64 2.06
CA VAL A 7 14.09 -12.69 2.40
C VAL A 7 12.75 -13.41 2.54
N LEU A 8 12.43 -14.34 1.65
CA LEU A 8 11.15 -15.06 1.68
C LEU A 8 11.08 -16.17 2.76
N LYS A 9 12.20 -16.60 3.32
CA LYS A 9 12.27 -17.58 4.42
C LYS A 9 12.48 -16.92 5.79
N GLU A 10 12.45 -15.61 5.84
CA GLU A 10 12.66 -14.88 7.07
C GLU A 10 11.62 -15.21 8.14
N LYS A 11 12.09 -15.26 9.38
CA LYS A 11 11.22 -15.38 10.55
C LYS A 11 10.20 -14.23 10.53
N ASN A 12 8.95 -14.58 10.76
CA ASN A 12 7.83 -13.63 10.81
C ASN A 12 7.33 -13.07 9.44
N ILE A 13 7.93 -13.42 8.27
CA ILE A 13 7.35 -13.00 6.98
C ILE A 13 5.90 -13.47 6.81
N ALA A 14 5.54 -14.55 7.51
CA ALA A 14 4.16 -15.05 7.57
C ALA A 14 3.16 -13.97 8.01
N VAL A 15 3.56 -13.03 8.87
CA VAL A 15 2.72 -11.89 9.29
C VAL A 15 2.36 -11.01 8.10
N GLY A 16 3.30 -10.78 7.20
CA GLY A 16 3.05 -10.04 5.95
C GLY A 16 1.97 -10.71 5.11
N TRP A 17 2.02 -12.04 4.97
CA TRP A 17 1.03 -12.82 4.21
C TRP A 17 -0.33 -12.90 4.91
N LEU A 18 -0.36 -13.08 6.24
CA LEU A 18 -1.61 -13.06 7.01
C LEU A 18 -2.34 -11.73 6.81
N TYR A 19 -1.64 -10.61 6.98
CA TYR A 19 -2.25 -9.32 6.80
C TYR A 19 -2.45 -8.92 5.33
N ALA A 20 -1.72 -9.50 4.37
CA ALA A 20 -2.05 -9.36 2.95
C ALA A 20 -3.42 -9.96 2.63
N TYR A 21 -3.74 -11.14 3.18
CA TYR A 21 -5.07 -11.74 3.06
C TYR A 21 -6.15 -10.88 3.74
N ILE A 22 -5.90 -10.46 4.99
CA ILE A 22 -6.84 -9.61 5.73
C ILE A 22 -7.09 -8.30 4.96
N HIS A 23 -6.06 -7.66 4.44
CA HIS A 23 -6.17 -6.45 3.63
C HIS A 23 -6.92 -6.71 2.31
N PHE A 24 -6.63 -7.84 1.65
CA PHE A 24 -7.36 -8.27 0.46
C PHE A 24 -8.86 -8.33 0.72
N ILE A 25 -9.29 -9.04 1.77
CA ILE A 25 -10.73 -9.15 2.12
C ILE A 25 -11.28 -7.78 2.52
N THR A 26 -10.57 -6.99 3.32
CA THR A 26 -11.01 -5.64 3.69
C THR A 26 -11.36 -4.80 2.45
N GLU A 27 -10.48 -4.78 1.45
CA GLU A 27 -10.71 -4.03 0.22
C GLU A 27 -11.81 -4.67 -0.65
N VAL A 28 -11.95 -5.99 -0.65
CA VAL A 28 -13.10 -6.67 -1.30
C VAL A 28 -14.41 -6.12 -0.73
N LEU A 29 -14.54 -6.06 0.58
CA LEU A 29 -15.78 -5.60 1.24
C LEU A 29 -16.05 -4.12 0.96
N CYS A 30 -15.01 -3.28 1.07
CA CYS A 30 -15.13 -1.84 0.85
C CYS A 30 -15.50 -1.53 -0.60
N PHE A 31 -14.83 -2.15 -1.58
CA PHE A 31 -15.10 -1.87 -2.99
C PHE A 31 -16.36 -2.59 -3.50
N TYR A 32 -16.76 -3.69 -2.89
CA TYR A 32 -18.12 -4.24 -3.09
C TYR A 32 -19.18 -3.22 -2.63
N TYR A 33 -19.05 -2.71 -1.41
CA TYR A 33 -19.97 -1.71 -0.87
C TYR A 33 -20.03 -0.45 -1.74
N LEU A 34 -18.88 0.16 -2.05
CA LEU A 34 -18.81 1.38 -2.83
C LEU A 34 -19.39 1.22 -4.24
N THR A 35 -19.06 0.14 -4.92
CA THR A 35 -19.54 -0.09 -6.30
C THR A 35 -21.05 -0.29 -6.31
N LYS A 36 -21.61 -1.05 -5.37
CA LYS A 36 -23.06 -1.21 -5.25
C LYS A 36 -23.73 0.13 -4.97
N LEU A 37 -23.20 0.90 -4.01
CA LEU A 37 -23.79 2.17 -3.63
C LEU A 37 -23.73 3.21 -4.77
N THR A 38 -22.63 3.27 -5.52
CA THR A 38 -22.46 4.22 -6.64
C THR A 38 -23.30 3.85 -7.85
N ASN A 39 -23.52 2.58 -8.12
CA ASN A 39 -24.38 2.14 -9.23
C ASN A 39 -25.83 2.59 -9.05
N ASP A 40 -26.29 2.72 -7.80
CA ASP A 40 -27.67 3.05 -7.45
C ASP A 40 -27.88 4.52 -7.09
N SER A 41 -26.85 5.37 -7.22
CA SER A 41 -26.87 6.75 -6.73
C SER A 41 -26.66 7.79 -7.83
N ALA A 42 -27.44 8.89 -7.75
CA ALA A 42 -27.24 10.08 -8.59
C ALA A 42 -25.99 10.91 -8.17
N ILE A 43 -25.42 10.66 -6.99
CA ILE A 43 -24.29 11.42 -6.41
C ILE A 43 -22.99 10.60 -6.52
N ILE A 44 -22.71 10.08 -7.71
CA ILE A 44 -21.65 9.08 -7.98
C ILE A 44 -20.25 9.59 -7.55
N TRP A 45 -19.93 10.88 -7.73
CA TRP A 45 -18.60 11.42 -7.48
C TRP A 45 -18.32 11.76 -6.00
N VAL A 46 -19.36 12.11 -5.24
CA VAL A 46 -19.21 12.49 -3.82
C VAL A 46 -18.87 11.27 -2.95
N ILE A 47 -19.48 10.12 -3.25
CA ILE A 47 -19.33 8.91 -2.44
C ILE A 47 -17.87 8.44 -2.36
N PRO A 48 -17.11 8.29 -3.47
CA PRO A 48 -15.68 7.92 -3.40
C PRO A 48 -14.84 8.99 -2.68
N LEU A 49 -15.10 10.27 -2.87
CA LEU A 49 -14.38 11.34 -2.16
C LEU A 49 -14.60 11.26 -0.65
N VAL A 50 -15.85 11.10 -0.22
CA VAL A 50 -16.21 10.94 1.20
C VAL A 50 -15.57 9.68 1.78
N TYR A 51 -15.62 8.59 1.03
CA TYR A 51 -14.95 7.35 1.44
C TYR A 51 -13.44 7.56 1.61
N ASP A 52 -12.75 8.12 0.61
CA ASP A 52 -11.30 8.36 0.68
C ASP A 52 -10.95 9.26 1.88
N ALA A 53 -11.72 10.33 2.12
CA ALA A 53 -11.51 11.21 3.26
C ALA A 53 -11.65 10.48 4.59
N LEU A 54 -12.74 9.73 4.76
CA LEU A 54 -13.06 9.04 6.00
C LEU A 54 -12.22 7.76 6.21
N ALA A 55 -11.80 7.11 5.14
CA ALA A 55 -10.99 5.90 5.21
C ALA A 55 -9.50 6.18 5.41
N PHE A 56 -8.97 7.31 4.92
CA PHE A 56 -7.53 7.58 4.97
C PHE A 56 -7.12 8.58 6.05
N VAL A 57 -7.87 9.67 6.23
CA VAL A 57 -7.46 10.74 7.17
C VAL A 57 -7.42 10.28 8.63
N PRO A 58 -8.41 9.54 9.15
CA PRO A 58 -8.40 9.11 10.55
C PRO A 58 -7.31 8.10 10.91
N GLN A 59 -6.70 7.44 9.92
CA GLN A 59 -5.68 6.41 10.18
C GLN A 59 -4.49 6.94 10.98
N GLY A 60 -4.13 8.21 10.82
CA GLY A 60 -3.08 8.83 11.63
C GLY A 60 -3.42 8.90 13.13
N LEU A 61 -4.68 9.22 13.46
CA LEU A 61 -5.16 9.27 14.85
C LEU A 61 -5.29 7.86 15.44
N ILE A 62 -5.89 6.94 14.69
CA ILE A 62 -6.02 5.52 15.09
C ILE A 62 -4.64 4.90 15.25
N GLY A 63 -3.70 5.18 14.34
CA GLY A 63 -2.32 4.71 14.41
C GLY A 63 -1.61 5.20 15.66
N ARG A 64 -1.76 6.49 16.00
CA ARG A 64 -1.20 7.02 17.25
C ARG A 64 -1.82 6.38 18.50
N PHE A 65 -3.10 6.02 18.46
CA PHE A 65 -3.73 5.27 19.53
C PHE A 65 -3.11 3.87 19.66
N CYS A 66 -2.97 3.14 18.55
CA CYS A 66 -2.33 1.82 18.54
C CYS A 66 -0.87 1.88 19.01
N ASP A 67 -0.11 2.91 18.61
CA ASP A 67 1.26 3.11 19.07
C ASP A 67 1.35 3.23 20.62
N LYS A 68 0.31 3.81 21.25
CA LYS A 68 0.23 3.92 22.71
C LYS A 68 -0.17 2.60 23.37
N PHE A 69 -1.04 1.81 22.72
CA PHE A 69 -1.57 0.55 23.21
C PHE A 69 -1.12 -0.63 22.33
N SER A 70 0.17 -0.73 22.08
CA SER A 70 0.78 -1.63 21.08
C SER A 70 0.50 -3.13 21.26
N ARG A 71 0.00 -3.56 22.44
CA ARG A 71 -0.42 -4.96 22.68
C ARG A 71 -1.87 -5.24 22.28
N LEU A 72 -2.63 -4.20 21.92
CA LEU A 72 -4.03 -4.34 21.58
C LEU A 72 -4.17 -4.51 20.07
N ASN A 73 -4.56 -5.71 19.64
CA ASN A 73 -4.96 -5.92 18.25
C ASN A 73 -6.44 -5.55 18.08
N ILE A 74 -6.67 -4.40 17.45
CA ILE A 74 -8.01 -3.87 17.20
C ILE A 74 -8.68 -4.45 15.95
N ALA A 75 -8.02 -5.35 15.21
CA ALA A 75 -8.51 -5.86 13.93
C ALA A 75 -9.89 -6.53 14.03
N LEU A 76 -10.19 -7.25 15.13
CA LEU A 76 -11.53 -7.85 15.33
C LEU A 76 -12.64 -6.80 15.39
N ILE A 77 -12.36 -5.63 15.98
CA ILE A 77 -13.31 -4.51 15.99
C ILE A 77 -13.52 -4.01 14.53
N GLY A 78 -12.46 -3.94 13.75
CA GLY A 78 -12.54 -3.59 12.33
C GLY A 78 -13.43 -4.55 11.54
N VAL A 79 -13.28 -5.86 11.72
CA VAL A 79 -14.16 -6.87 11.08
C VAL A 79 -15.62 -6.65 11.48
N ALA A 80 -15.89 -6.49 12.77
CA ALA A 80 -17.26 -6.27 13.26
C ALA A 80 -17.89 -5.02 12.63
N MET A 81 -17.13 -3.93 12.49
CA MET A 81 -17.61 -2.69 11.85
C MET A 81 -17.85 -2.88 10.35
N LEU A 82 -16.97 -3.56 9.62
CA LEU A 82 -17.17 -3.85 8.21
C LEU A 82 -18.43 -4.68 7.96
N VAL A 83 -18.63 -5.73 8.77
CA VAL A 83 -19.84 -6.56 8.72
C VAL A 83 -21.09 -5.75 9.07
N ALA A 84 -21.04 -4.94 10.13
CA ALA A 84 -22.14 -4.07 10.51
C ALA A 84 -22.52 -3.09 9.38
N ALA A 85 -21.55 -2.46 8.73
CA ALA A 85 -21.81 -1.55 7.62
C ALA A 85 -22.52 -2.24 6.45
N LEU A 86 -22.09 -3.45 6.09
CA LEU A 86 -22.72 -4.24 5.03
C LEU A 86 -24.17 -4.62 5.38
N ILE A 87 -24.40 -5.08 6.60
CA ILE A 87 -25.75 -5.44 7.08
C ILE A 87 -26.65 -4.18 7.14
N MET A 88 -26.13 -3.07 7.66
CA MET A 88 -26.86 -1.81 7.71
C MET A 88 -27.29 -1.36 6.32
N GLN A 89 -26.39 -1.35 5.35
CA GLN A 89 -26.69 -0.86 4.01
C GLN A 89 -27.57 -1.82 3.21
N PHE A 90 -27.20 -3.09 3.12
CA PHE A 90 -27.81 -4.03 2.17
C PHE A 90 -28.79 -5.02 2.84
N GLY A 91 -28.74 -5.15 4.16
CA GLY A 91 -29.69 -5.98 4.92
C GLY A 91 -30.86 -5.18 5.48
N LEU A 92 -30.59 -3.99 6.02
CA LEU A 92 -31.57 -3.15 6.70
C LEU A 92 -31.99 -1.91 5.91
N ASN A 93 -31.40 -1.68 4.72
CA ASN A 93 -31.62 -0.49 3.91
C ASN A 93 -31.48 0.83 4.72
N SER A 94 -30.47 0.86 5.59
CA SER A 94 -30.20 2.04 6.42
C SER A 94 -29.71 3.22 5.58
N ASN A 95 -29.70 4.41 6.17
CA ASN A 95 -29.14 5.59 5.55
C ASN A 95 -27.67 5.34 5.19
N TRP A 96 -27.31 5.53 3.91
CA TRP A 96 -25.97 5.29 3.40
C TRP A 96 -24.90 6.15 4.08
N ILE A 97 -25.23 7.34 4.59
CA ILE A 97 -24.28 8.20 5.31
C ILE A 97 -23.81 7.52 6.58
N LEU A 98 -24.71 6.93 7.36
CA LEU A 98 -24.35 6.24 8.60
C LEU A 98 -23.54 4.96 8.31
N SER A 99 -23.98 4.16 7.34
CA SER A 99 -23.30 2.90 7.00
C SER A 99 -21.92 3.13 6.39
N ILE A 100 -21.70 4.19 5.57
CA ILE A 100 -20.37 4.52 5.04
C ILE A 100 -19.42 4.99 6.14
N TRP A 101 -19.88 5.73 7.15
CA TRP A 101 -19.06 6.08 8.30
C TRP A 101 -18.56 4.85 9.04
N VAL A 102 -19.45 3.89 9.33
CA VAL A 102 -19.09 2.64 9.99
C VAL A 102 -18.11 1.84 9.13
N LEU A 103 -18.34 1.76 7.82
CA LEU A 103 -17.44 1.10 6.87
C LEU A 103 -16.03 1.71 6.90
N CYS A 104 -15.94 3.04 6.80
CA CYS A 104 -14.67 3.75 6.74
C CYS A 104 -13.86 3.61 8.02
N ILE A 105 -14.50 3.68 9.19
CA ILE A 105 -13.80 3.46 10.47
C ILE A 105 -13.33 2.00 10.57
N GLY A 106 -14.15 1.03 10.15
CA GLY A 106 -13.74 -0.37 10.06
C GLY A 106 -12.52 -0.55 9.16
N ASN A 107 -12.53 0.06 7.97
CA ASN A 107 -11.40 0.08 7.04
C ASN A 107 -10.15 0.70 7.69
N CYS A 108 -10.25 1.88 8.32
CA CYS A 108 -9.15 2.51 9.04
C CYS A 108 -8.51 1.58 10.08
N ILE A 109 -9.33 0.93 10.89
CA ILE A 109 -8.88 0.03 11.95
C ILE A 109 -8.11 -1.15 11.36
N MET A 110 -8.64 -1.75 10.28
CA MET A 110 -8.00 -2.90 9.62
C MET A 110 -6.64 -2.53 9.02
N HIS A 111 -6.56 -1.39 8.35
CA HIS A 111 -5.32 -0.90 7.75
C HIS A 111 -4.25 -0.61 8.80
N VAL A 112 -4.62 0.09 9.87
CA VAL A 112 -3.68 0.43 10.94
C VAL A 112 -3.21 -0.81 11.68
N ALA A 113 -4.11 -1.74 12.03
CA ALA A 113 -3.74 -2.99 12.69
C ALA A 113 -2.77 -3.81 11.83
N GLY A 114 -3.03 -3.92 10.51
CA GLY A 114 -2.15 -4.61 9.58
C GLY A 114 -0.79 -3.95 9.43
N ALA A 115 -0.77 -2.63 9.24
CA ALA A 115 0.48 -1.88 9.12
C ALA A 115 1.33 -1.97 10.39
N GLU A 116 0.73 -1.77 11.56
CA GLU A 116 1.45 -1.83 12.83
C GLU A 116 2.04 -3.22 13.08
N CYS A 117 1.24 -4.28 12.92
CA CYS A 117 1.71 -5.63 13.15
C CYS A 117 2.82 -6.04 12.18
N THR A 118 2.68 -5.73 10.89
CA THR A 118 3.69 -6.06 9.89
C THR A 118 4.99 -5.28 10.10
N LEU A 119 4.92 -3.99 10.43
CA LEU A 119 6.10 -3.15 10.68
C LEU A 119 6.85 -3.58 11.94
N ARG A 120 6.14 -3.88 13.03
CA ARG A 120 6.77 -4.30 14.30
C ARG A 120 7.42 -5.67 14.20
N ASN A 121 6.92 -6.56 13.35
CA ASN A 121 7.47 -7.91 13.16
C ASN A 121 8.47 -8.02 12.01
N SER A 122 8.80 -6.92 11.33
CA SER A 122 9.64 -6.93 10.13
C SER A 122 11.14 -6.87 10.39
N GLU A 123 11.56 -6.66 11.63
CA GLU A 123 12.98 -6.48 11.99
C GLU A 123 13.71 -5.41 11.13
N GLY A 124 12.97 -4.40 10.68
CA GLY A 124 13.50 -3.32 9.86
C GLY A 124 13.46 -3.58 8.35
N LYS A 125 12.86 -4.69 7.91
CA LYS A 125 12.73 -5.03 6.48
C LYS A 125 11.42 -4.51 5.89
N LEU A 126 11.44 -4.23 4.58
CA LEU A 126 10.33 -3.66 3.86
C LEU A 126 9.39 -4.70 3.26
N ALA A 127 9.86 -5.94 3.05
CA ALA A 127 9.09 -7.00 2.41
C ALA A 127 7.75 -7.27 3.12
N HIS A 128 7.73 -7.30 4.45
CA HIS A 128 6.53 -7.58 5.23
C HIS A 128 5.40 -6.58 4.96
N SER A 129 5.69 -5.28 5.07
CA SER A 129 4.71 -4.22 4.82
C SER A 129 4.36 -4.10 3.34
N ALA A 130 5.30 -4.38 2.44
CA ALA A 130 5.07 -4.37 1.00
C ALA A 130 4.10 -5.49 0.56
N ILE A 131 4.27 -6.70 1.10
CA ILE A 131 3.37 -7.83 0.87
C ILE A 131 1.97 -7.52 1.43
N PHE A 132 1.90 -6.98 2.66
CA PHE A 132 0.64 -6.50 3.24
C PHE A 132 -0.09 -5.52 2.32
N VAL A 133 0.59 -4.47 1.86
CA VAL A 133 -0.02 -3.42 1.02
C VAL A 133 -0.42 -3.95 -0.37
N ALA A 134 0.29 -4.94 -0.90
CA ALA A 134 -0.05 -5.57 -2.18
C ALA A 134 -1.44 -6.21 -2.17
N GLY A 135 -1.83 -6.83 -1.05
CA GLY A 135 -3.14 -7.48 -0.87
C GLY A 135 -4.31 -6.58 -1.23
N GLY A 136 -4.25 -5.30 -0.84
CA GLY A 136 -5.30 -4.34 -1.13
C GLY A 136 -5.58 -4.14 -2.62
N SER A 137 -4.54 -4.12 -3.48
CA SER A 137 -4.75 -3.95 -4.93
C SER A 137 -5.58 -5.08 -5.53
N PHE A 138 -5.37 -6.31 -5.09
CA PHE A 138 -6.17 -7.45 -5.52
C PHE A 138 -7.61 -7.38 -4.97
N GLY A 139 -7.77 -6.90 -3.73
CA GLY A 139 -9.07 -6.74 -3.09
C GLY A 139 -9.96 -5.72 -3.81
N VAL A 140 -9.40 -4.58 -4.19
CA VAL A 140 -10.13 -3.51 -4.93
C VAL A 140 -10.82 -4.06 -6.18
N ILE A 141 -10.07 -4.73 -7.05
CA ILE A 141 -10.65 -5.24 -8.30
C ILE A 141 -11.63 -6.37 -8.05
N THR A 142 -11.34 -7.26 -7.11
CA THR A 142 -12.24 -8.37 -6.75
C THR A 142 -13.56 -7.85 -6.19
N GLY A 143 -13.53 -6.84 -5.32
CA GLY A 143 -14.73 -6.22 -4.77
C GLY A 143 -15.64 -5.59 -5.84
N ARG A 144 -15.04 -4.90 -6.81
CA ARG A 144 -15.76 -4.33 -7.97
C ARG A 144 -16.41 -5.42 -8.82
N LEU A 145 -15.70 -6.53 -9.09
CA LEU A 145 -16.23 -7.65 -9.86
C LEU A 145 -17.41 -8.34 -9.16
N LEU A 146 -17.28 -8.58 -7.85
CA LEU A 146 -18.35 -9.16 -7.05
C LEU A 146 -19.58 -8.25 -7.01
N ALA A 147 -19.38 -6.93 -6.93
CA ALA A 147 -20.48 -5.97 -6.96
C ALA A 147 -21.24 -5.95 -8.30
N SER A 148 -20.54 -6.21 -9.40
CA SER A 148 -21.15 -6.33 -10.74
C SER A 148 -21.83 -7.68 -10.98
N SER A 149 -21.70 -8.61 -10.05
CA SER A 149 -22.28 -9.96 -10.11
C SER A 149 -23.46 -10.10 -9.15
N ILE A 150 -24.29 -11.13 -9.37
CA ILE A 150 -25.39 -11.48 -8.45
C ILE A 150 -24.82 -12.33 -7.32
N VAL A 151 -24.28 -11.66 -6.29
CA VAL A 151 -23.73 -12.31 -5.12
C VAL A 151 -24.63 -12.01 -3.91
N PRO A 152 -25.11 -13.02 -3.18
CA PRO A 152 -25.95 -12.80 -2.01
C PRO A 152 -25.15 -12.21 -0.85
N LEU A 153 -25.77 -11.35 -0.06
CA LEU A 153 -25.13 -10.64 1.06
C LEU A 153 -24.47 -11.59 2.06
N TRP A 154 -25.12 -12.73 2.35
CA TRP A 154 -24.58 -13.71 3.32
C TRP A 154 -23.21 -14.26 2.90
N LEU A 155 -22.96 -14.39 1.58
CA LEU A 155 -21.65 -14.85 1.10
C LEU A 155 -20.58 -13.78 1.32
N ILE A 156 -20.91 -12.51 1.12
CA ILE A 156 -20.00 -11.38 1.38
C ILE A 156 -19.70 -11.29 2.88
N VAL A 157 -20.70 -11.48 3.74
CA VAL A 157 -20.49 -11.54 5.20
C VAL A 157 -19.63 -12.75 5.58
N LEU A 158 -19.86 -13.92 4.96
CA LEU A 158 -19.02 -15.10 5.20
C LEU A 158 -17.55 -14.82 4.81
N MET A 159 -17.29 -14.14 3.70
CA MET A 159 -15.93 -13.72 3.33
C MET A 159 -15.32 -12.82 4.41
N ALA A 160 -16.07 -11.87 4.97
CA ALA A 160 -15.58 -11.06 6.09
C ALA A 160 -15.19 -11.92 7.30
N LEU A 161 -16.00 -12.91 7.64
CA LEU A 161 -15.74 -13.79 8.79
C LEU A 161 -14.50 -14.67 8.60
N THR A 162 -14.07 -14.93 7.34
CA THR A 162 -12.81 -15.65 7.08
C THR A 162 -11.58 -14.91 7.60
N MET A 163 -11.64 -13.60 7.84
CA MET A 163 -10.53 -12.84 8.43
C MET A 163 -10.26 -13.24 9.89
N ILE A 164 -11.27 -13.71 10.63
CA ILE A 164 -11.17 -13.99 12.07
C ILE A 164 -10.06 -14.98 12.41
N PRO A 165 -9.99 -16.19 11.79
CA PRO A 165 -8.92 -17.14 12.11
C PRO A 165 -7.52 -16.57 11.78
N PHE A 166 -7.36 -15.77 10.75
CA PHE A 166 -6.08 -15.13 10.41
C PHE A 166 -5.70 -14.05 11.43
N ILE A 167 -6.67 -13.27 11.93
CA ILE A 167 -6.45 -12.30 13.00
C ILE A 167 -6.08 -12.99 14.30
N LEU A 168 -6.75 -14.08 14.65
CA LEU A 168 -6.44 -14.86 15.85
C LEU A 168 -5.03 -15.47 15.77
N LEU A 169 -4.63 -15.94 14.60
CA LEU A 169 -3.26 -16.40 14.37
C LEU A 169 -2.27 -15.24 14.48
N ALA A 170 -2.55 -14.08 13.88
CA ALA A 170 -1.72 -12.89 13.98
C ALA A 170 -1.58 -12.39 15.43
N ASN A 171 -2.56 -12.63 16.30
CA ASN A 171 -2.50 -12.27 17.72
C ASN A 171 -1.33 -12.94 18.47
N THR A 172 -0.81 -14.07 17.99
CA THR A 172 0.38 -14.71 18.58
C THR A 172 1.60 -13.80 18.50
N TYR A 173 1.70 -12.98 17.44
CA TYR A 173 2.79 -12.03 17.24
C TYR A 173 2.68 -10.76 18.12
N TYR A 174 1.49 -10.43 18.63
CA TYR A 174 1.29 -9.33 19.58
C TYR A 174 1.67 -9.68 21.01
N LYS A 175 1.84 -10.96 21.33
CA LYS A 175 2.13 -11.46 22.70
C LYS A 175 3.62 -11.46 23.02
N ASP A 176 4.49 -11.33 22.03
CA ASP A 176 5.94 -11.30 22.24
C ASP A 176 6.31 -10.04 23.06
N GLU A 177 7.04 -10.21 24.15
CA GLU A 177 7.48 -9.10 25.02
C GLU A 177 8.41 -8.14 24.28
N ASN A 178 9.22 -8.63 23.36
CA ASN A 178 10.10 -7.84 22.51
C ASN A 178 9.35 -7.00 21.46
N TYR A 179 8.09 -7.31 21.20
CA TYR A 179 7.24 -6.61 20.25
C TYR A 179 7.13 -5.11 20.51
N LYS A 180 7.19 -4.68 21.78
CA LYS A 180 6.98 -3.27 22.18
C LYS A 180 8.19 -2.38 21.99
N GLU A 181 9.37 -2.84 22.36
CA GLU A 181 10.50 -1.94 22.61
C GLU A 181 11.49 -1.86 21.44
N THR A 182 11.64 -2.94 20.68
CA THR A 182 12.72 -3.07 19.69
C THR A 182 12.25 -3.14 18.24
N ALA A 183 10.98 -3.45 18.00
CA ALA A 183 10.48 -3.90 16.70
C ALA A 183 10.73 -2.95 15.52
N CYS A 184 10.69 -1.64 15.70
CA CYS A 184 10.91 -0.67 14.62
C CYS A 184 12.23 0.10 14.72
N LEU A 185 13.07 -0.18 15.71
CA LEU A 185 14.36 0.51 15.87
C LEU A 185 15.36 0.14 14.76
N ASN A 186 15.18 -1.01 14.12
CA ASN A 186 16.05 -1.50 13.05
C ASN A 186 15.80 -0.78 11.70
N PHE A 187 14.71 -0.02 11.55
CA PHE A 187 14.54 0.84 10.39
C PHE A 187 15.57 1.97 10.43
N ASN A 188 16.48 2.00 9.48
CA ASN A 188 17.57 2.96 9.41
C ASN A 188 17.79 3.45 7.98
N TYR A 189 16.71 3.86 7.32
CA TYR A 189 16.73 4.29 5.92
C TYR A 189 16.85 5.80 5.75
N ALA A 190 16.47 6.56 6.77
CA ALA A 190 16.45 8.01 6.70
C ALA A 190 17.86 8.63 6.82
N ASN A 191 18.08 9.74 6.12
CA ASN A 191 19.31 10.51 6.20
C ASN A 191 19.40 11.27 7.53
N LYS A 192 20.26 10.82 8.43
CA LYS A 192 20.45 11.39 9.78
C LYS A 192 20.94 12.85 9.81
N LYS A 193 21.42 13.38 8.66
CA LYS A 193 21.86 14.78 8.54
C LYS A 193 20.69 15.76 8.31
N ILE A 194 19.49 15.25 8.04
CA ILE A 194 18.30 16.06 7.79
C ILE A 194 17.40 15.98 9.02
N ALA A 195 16.81 17.12 9.39
CA ALA A 195 15.88 17.17 10.52
C ALA A 195 14.70 16.20 10.30
N PRO A 196 14.31 15.40 11.31
CA PRO A 196 13.24 14.42 11.20
C PRO A 196 11.92 15.01 10.66
N PHE A 197 11.55 16.20 11.13
CA PHE A 197 10.35 16.90 10.64
C PHE A 197 10.41 17.16 9.12
N LEU A 198 11.55 17.60 8.60
CA LEU A 198 11.69 17.84 7.15
C LEU A 198 11.62 16.54 6.35
N ILE A 199 12.15 15.43 6.88
CA ILE A 199 12.02 14.11 6.24
C ILE A 199 10.55 13.69 6.20
N ILE A 200 9.78 13.87 7.28
CA ILE A 200 8.35 13.57 7.31
C ILE A 200 7.61 14.37 6.24
N VAL A 201 7.83 15.68 6.17
CA VAL A 201 7.18 16.55 5.18
C VAL A 201 7.53 16.11 3.75
N LEU A 202 8.82 15.91 3.46
CA LEU A 202 9.27 15.53 2.13
C LEU A 202 8.81 14.12 1.72
N ALA A 203 8.84 13.15 2.62
CA ALA A 203 8.34 11.80 2.35
C ALA A 203 6.82 11.81 2.11
N THR A 204 6.06 12.54 2.94
CA THR A 204 4.62 12.71 2.75
C THR A 204 4.32 13.42 1.43
N PHE A 205 5.09 14.45 1.06
CA PHE A 205 4.96 15.13 -0.23
C PHE A 205 5.19 14.16 -1.41
N VAL A 206 6.19 13.28 -1.34
CA VAL A 206 6.38 12.23 -2.36
C VAL A 206 5.14 11.34 -2.46
N VAL A 207 4.52 10.97 -1.33
CA VAL A 207 3.28 10.19 -1.34
C VAL A 207 2.12 10.96 -1.98
N ILE A 208 1.95 12.25 -1.66
CA ILE A 208 0.92 13.13 -2.27
C ILE A 208 1.08 13.14 -3.79
N VAL A 209 2.28 13.45 -4.27
CA VAL A 209 2.57 13.52 -5.71
C VAL A 209 2.28 12.19 -6.39
N ARG A 210 2.70 11.09 -5.79
CA ARG A 210 2.46 9.75 -6.34
C ARG A 210 1.00 9.33 -6.28
N GLY A 211 0.28 9.73 -5.25
CA GLY A 211 -1.18 9.54 -5.17
C GLY A 211 -1.87 10.21 -6.35
N TYR A 212 -1.57 11.48 -6.62
CA TYR A 212 -2.10 12.20 -7.77
C TYR A 212 -1.71 11.54 -9.10
N MET A 213 -0.42 11.25 -9.29
CA MET A 213 0.08 10.62 -10.52
C MET A 213 -0.55 9.26 -10.81
N GLY A 214 -0.85 8.46 -9.77
CA GLY A 214 -1.46 7.14 -9.92
C GLY A 214 -2.80 7.18 -10.67
N TYR A 215 -3.54 8.27 -10.53
CA TYR A 215 -4.76 8.50 -11.30
C TYR A 215 -4.51 9.22 -12.64
N GLY A 216 -3.44 10.00 -12.72
CA GLY A 216 -3.06 10.75 -13.92
C GLY A 216 -2.39 9.89 -15.02
N ILE A 217 -1.99 8.64 -14.71
CA ILE A 217 -1.37 7.75 -15.71
C ILE A 217 -2.38 7.42 -16.81
N PRO A 218 -2.13 7.81 -18.06
CA PRO A 218 -3.02 7.49 -19.16
C PRO A 218 -3.00 5.98 -19.44
N THR A 219 -4.17 5.38 -19.57
CA THR A 219 -4.36 3.95 -19.88
C THR A 219 -5.48 3.79 -20.90
N SER A 220 -5.36 4.43 -22.06
CA SER A 220 -6.39 4.43 -23.11
C SER A 220 -6.68 3.02 -23.67
N TRP A 221 -5.76 2.08 -23.46
CA TRP A 221 -5.92 0.66 -23.76
C TRP A 221 -6.89 -0.05 -22.82
N ASN A 222 -7.10 0.45 -21.58
CA ASN A 222 -7.88 -0.23 -20.53
C ASN A 222 -9.39 -0.07 -20.76
N LYS A 223 -9.98 -0.93 -21.59
CA LYS A 223 -11.39 -0.88 -22.00
C LYS A 223 -12.19 -2.11 -21.57
N THR A 224 -11.53 -3.18 -21.14
CA THR A 224 -12.17 -4.44 -20.77
C THR A 224 -11.93 -4.80 -19.32
N THR A 225 -12.82 -5.60 -18.75
CA THR A 225 -12.68 -6.11 -17.38
C THR A 225 -11.36 -6.86 -17.18
N THR A 226 -10.95 -7.69 -18.13
CA THR A 226 -9.68 -8.43 -18.08
C THR A 226 -8.49 -7.48 -18.01
N GLN A 227 -8.50 -6.42 -18.79
CA GLN A 227 -7.44 -5.39 -18.75
C GLN A 227 -7.39 -4.66 -17.41
N ALA A 228 -8.55 -4.33 -16.83
CA ALA A 228 -8.63 -3.75 -15.50
C ALA A 228 -8.07 -4.72 -14.43
N VAL A 229 -8.41 -6.01 -14.50
CA VAL A 229 -7.86 -7.04 -13.60
C VAL A 229 -6.34 -7.08 -13.70
N LEU A 230 -5.78 -7.14 -14.90
CA LEU A 230 -4.33 -7.15 -15.12
C LEU A 230 -3.65 -5.90 -14.54
N LEU A 231 -4.26 -4.72 -14.71
CA LEU A 231 -3.73 -3.47 -14.16
C LEU A 231 -3.60 -3.55 -12.64
N TYR A 232 -4.66 -3.95 -11.94
CA TYR A 232 -4.64 -4.06 -10.47
C TYR A 232 -3.70 -5.17 -9.97
N VAL A 233 -3.62 -6.29 -10.68
CA VAL A 233 -2.68 -7.37 -10.37
C VAL A 233 -1.24 -6.87 -10.47
N ILE A 234 -0.88 -6.20 -11.55
CA ILE A 234 0.47 -5.64 -11.75
C ILE A 234 0.79 -4.55 -10.73
N MET A 235 -0.18 -3.72 -10.36
CA MET A 235 -0.01 -2.76 -9.26
C MET A 235 0.32 -3.46 -7.94
N GLY A 236 -0.39 -4.52 -7.59
CA GLY A 236 -0.14 -5.32 -6.38
C GLY A 236 1.24 -5.98 -6.42
N VAL A 237 1.57 -6.64 -7.52
CA VAL A 237 2.91 -7.25 -7.74
C VAL A 237 4.00 -6.20 -7.60
N GLY A 238 3.86 -5.03 -8.24
CA GLY A 238 4.82 -3.93 -8.12
C GLY A 238 5.04 -3.48 -6.68
N LYS A 239 3.96 -3.32 -5.90
CA LYS A 239 4.06 -2.97 -4.47
C LYS A 239 4.87 -3.99 -3.68
N ALA A 240 4.59 -5.30 -3.84
CA ALA A 240 5.32 -6.37 -3.16
C ALA A 240 6.79 -6.39 -3.59
N LEU A 241 7.08 -6.35 -4.89
CA LEU A 241 8.42 -6.34 -5.43
C LEU A 241 9.24 -5.16 -4.92
N GLY A 242 8.63 -3.99 -4.75
CA GLY A 242 9.32 -2.79 -4.25
C GLY A 242 9.97 -3.01 -2.88
N GLY A 243 9.28 -3.63 -1.93
CA GLY A 243 9.83 -3.97 -0.62
C GLY A 243 10.82 -5.12 -0.68
N ILE A 244 10.48 -6.21 -1.35
CA ILE A 244 11.33 -7.40 -1.47
C ILE A 244 12.67 -7.05 -2.13
N LEU A 245 12.65 -6.33 -3.26
CA LEU A 245 13.87 -5.91 -3.94
C LEU A 245 14.66 -4.90 -3.11
N SER A 246 14.00 -4.01 -2.36
CA SER A 246 14.70 -3.09 -1.46
C SER A 246 15.51 -3.82 -0.40
N ASP A 247 14.98 -4.93 0.13
CA ASP A 247 15.70 -5.76 1.09
C ASP A 247 16.81 -6.58 0.44
N CYS A 248 16.69 -6.93 -0.85
CA CYS A 248 17.70 -7.72 -1.59
C CYS A 248 18.88 -6.87 -2.09
N ILE A 249 18.59 -5.73 -2.75
CA ILE A 249 19.60 -4.95 -3.50
C ILE A 249 19.80 -3.53 -2.96
N GLY A 250 19.03 -3.17 -1.91
CA GLY A 250 19.11 -1.89 -1.22
C GLY A 250 18.03 -0.90 -1.65
N ILE A 251 17.47 -0.22 -0.65
CA ILE A 251 16.33 0.70 -0.80
C ILE A 251 16.62 1.85 -1.77
N ARG A 252 17.85 2.40 -1.72
CA ARG A 252 18.25 3.55 -2.56
C ARG A 252 18.28 3.18 -4.04
N LYS A 253 18.82 1.99 -4.36
CA LYS A 253 18.86 1.49 -5.75
C LYS A 253 17.45 1.28 -6.29
N VAL A 254 16.59 0.61 -5.50
CA VAL A 254 15.20 0.37 -5.91
C VAL A 254 14.43 1.67 -6.06
N ALA A 255 14.58 2.65 -5.17
CA ALA A 255 13.93 3.94 -5.27
C ALA A 255 14.26 4.67 -6.58
N VAL A 256 15.55 4.68 -6.97
CA VAL A 256 15.99 5.32 -8.21
C VAL A 256 15.56 4.53 -9.44
N LEU A 257 15.89 3.23 -9.47
CA LEU A 257 15.61 2.38 -10.63
C LEU A 257 14.12 2.32 -10.94
N SER A 258 13.29 2.09 -9.92
CA SER A 258 11.83 2.01 -10.12
C SER A 258 11.25 3.32 -10.65
N THR A 259 11.71 4.46 -10.15
CA THR A 259 11.20 5.77 -10.60
C THR A 259 11.71 6.13 -12.00
N VAL A 260 13.01 5.95 -12.27
CA VAL A 260 13.61 6.28 -13.57
C VAL A 260 13.10 5.33 -14.66
N LEU A 261 13.02 4.02 -14.39
CA LEU A 261 12.52 3.05 -15.35
C LEU A 261 11.01 3.20 -15.62
N ALA A 262 10.23 3.65 -14.65
CA ALA A 262 8.80 3.89 -14.88
C ALA A 262 8.57 4.97 -15.96
N ILE A 263 9.41 6.02 -16.03
CA ILE A 263 9.20 7.17 -16.92
C ILE A 263 8.99 6.76 -18.39
N PRO A 264 9.95 6.09 -19.07
CA PRO A 264 9.77 5.77 -20.48
C PRO A 264 8.58 4.86 -20.74
N PHE A 265 8.35 3.88 -19.87
CA PHE A 265 7.20 2.96 -20.02
C PHE A 265 5.85 3.67 -19.82
N LEU A 266 5.76 4.64 -18.93
CA LEU A 266 4.56 5.45 -18.75
C LEU A 266 4.35 6.44 -19.89
N CYS A 267 5.43 7.02 -20.44
CA CYS A 267 5.35 7.95 -21.56
C CYS A 267 4.82 7.29 -22.84
N PHE A 268 5.24 6.06 -23.11
CA PHE A 268 4.87 5.33 -24.34
C PHE A 268 3.76 4.31 -24.13
N GLY A 269 3.27 4.15 -22.89
CA GLY A 269 2.34 3.09 -22.51
C GLY A 269 0.87 3.40 -22.76
N ASP A 270 0.47 4.64 -23.07
CA ASP A 270 -0.95 5.05 -23.13
C ASP A 270 -1.81 4.12 -24.00
N ASN A 271 -1.32 3.74 -25.18
CA ASN A 271 -2.04 2.89 -26.12
C ASN A 271 -1.52 1.44 -26.18
N ILE A 272 -0.44 1.12 -25.47
CA ILE A 272 0.22 -0.19 -25.52
C ILE A 272 0.20 -0.83 -24.13
N MET A 273 -0.73 -1.77 -23.94
CA MET A 273 -1.00 -2.41 -22.65
C MET A 273 0.28 -2.94 -21.96
N ILE A 274 1.10 -3.71 -22.66
CA ILE A 274 2.30 -4.35 -22.06
C ILE A 274 3.29 -3.29 -21.56
N ILE A 275 3.55 -2.25 -22.34
CA ILE A 275 4.44 -1.14 -21.98
C ILE A 275 3.89 -0.43 -20.76
N SER A 276 2.59 -0.08 -20.77
CA SER A 276 1.93 0.57 -19.64
C SER A 276 2.01 -0.27 -18.37
N LEU A 277 1.73 -1.58 -18.44
CA LEU A 277 1.79 -2.48 -17.28
C LEU A 277 3.18 -2.56 -16.66
N ILE A 278 4.25 -2.59 -17.48
CA ILE A 278 5.64 -2.54 -17.00
C ILE A 278 5.88 -1.21 -16.26
N GLY A 279 5.45 -0.09 -16.86
CA GLY A 279 5.56 1.23 -16.24
C GLY A 279 4.84 1.32 -14.90
N VAL A 280 3.61 0.83 -14.83
CA VAL A 280 2.80 0.80 -13.60
C VAL A 280 3.43 -0.11 -12.54
N MET A 281 4.02 -1.23 -12.93
CA MET A 281 4.75 -2.11 -12.01
C MET A 281 5.91 -1.35 -11.34
N PHE A 282 6.79 -0.74 -12.13
CA PHE A 282 7.89 0.06 -11.58
C PHE A 282 7.40 1.23 -10.73
N PHE A 283 6.40 1.96 -11.21
CA PHE A 283 5.80 3.07 -10.47
C PHE A 283 5.29 2.64 -9.10
N SER A 284 4.70 1.46 -8.97
CA SER A 284 4.12 0.94 -7.73
C SER A 284 5.16 0.53 -6.69
N MET A 285 6.40 0.23 -7.09
CA MET A 285 7.46 -0.25 -6.18
C MET A 285 7.85 0.73 -5.07
N THR A 286 7.66 2.02 -5.26
CA THR A 286 8.12 3.04 -4.31
C THR A 286 7.24 3.20 -3.07
N MET A 287 6.09 2.54 -3.00
CA MET A 287 5.13 2.72 -1.90
C MET A 287 5.69 2.25 -0.55
N ALA A 288 6.30 1.06 -0.50
CA ALA A 288 6.94 0.56 0.72
C ALA A 288 8.16 1.38 1.14
N ILE A 289 8.86 1.99 0.17
CA ILE A 289 10.05 2.80 0.40
C ILE A 289 9.72 4.05 1.24
N THR A 290 8.69 4.80 0.86
CA THR A 290 8.28 6.01 1.58
C THR A 290 7.81 5.69 3.00
N LEU A 291 7.08 4.58 3.18
CA LEU A 291 6.70 4.09 4.51
C LEU A 291 7.93 3.76 5.37
N GLY A 292 8.90 3.02 4.82
CA GLY A 292 10.14 2.68 5.52
C GLY A 292 10.93 3.90 5.97
N ILE A 293 10.98 4.97 5.15
CA ILE A 293 11.61 6.23 5.51
C ILE A 293 10.89 6.89 6.69
N LEU A 294 9.55 6.95 6.65
CA LEU A 294 8.74 7.53 7.73
C LEU A 294 8.89 6.77 9.05
N VAL A 295 8.90 5.44 9.01
CA VAL A 295 9.15 4.60 10.18
C VAL A 295 10.56 4.81 10.72
N SER A 296 11.56 5.02 9.86
CA SER A 296 12.94 5.31 10.30
C SER A 296 13.06 6.57 11.15
N VAL A 297 12.22 7.57 10.93
CA VAL A 297 12.18 8.80 11.74
C VAL A 297 11.16 8.75 12.87
N LEU A 298 10.24 7.79 12.84
CA LEU A 298 9.20 7.56 13.84
C LEU A 298 9.22 6.10 14.35
N PRO A 299 10.37 5.54 14.78
CA PRO A 299 10.52 4.11 15.05
C PRO A 299 9.64 3.61 16.22
N LYS A 300 9.27 4.48 17.14
CA LYS A 300 8.36 4.17 18.27
C LYS A 300 6.88 4.38 17.92
N LYS A 301 6.59 4.88 16.72
CA LYS A 301 5.23 5.27 16.28
C LYS A 301 4.94 4.81 14.86
N PRO A 302 5.02 3.49 14.57
CA PRO A 302 4.80 2.95 13.22
C PRO A 302 3.36 3.17 12.73
N GLY A 303 2.38 3.15 13.62
CA GLY A 303 0.98 3.45 13.27
C GLY A 303 0.81 4.91 12.83
N LEU A 304 1.42 5.86 13.53
CA LEU A 304 1.44 7.26 13.10
C LEU A 304 2.20 7.44 11.79
N ALA A 305 3.35 6.77 11.60
CA ALA A 305 4.11 6.81 10.35
C ALA A 305 3.27 6.32 9.17
N PHE A 306 2.52 5.23 9.34
CA PHE A 306 1.58 4.75 8.35
C PHE A 306 0.48 5.79 8.06
N GLY A 307 -0.05 6.46 9.09
CA GLY A 307 -1.04 7.53 8.93
C GLY A 307 -0.56 8.70 8.06
N PHE A 308 0.73 9.05 8.09
CA PHE A 308 1.27 10.06 7.16
C PHE A 308 1.23 9.59 5.70
N THR A 309 1.41 8.29 5.44
CA THR A 309 1.26 7.77 4.07
C THR A 309 -0.19 7.82 3.60
N THR A 310 -1.14 7.50 4.45
CA THR A 310 -2.56 7.48 4.08
C THR A 310 -3.15 8.88 3.92
N ILE A 311 -2.80 9.83 4.79
CA ILE A 311 -3.12 11.25 4.59
C ILE A 311 -2.51 11.76 3.28
N GLY A 312 -1.26 11.40 2.99
CA GLY A 312 -0.61 11.75 1.73
C GLY A 312 -1.35 11.20 0.51
N LEU A 313 -1.82 9.95 0.57
CA LEU A 313 -2.63 9.34 -0.50
C LEU A 313 -3.94 10.10 -0.71
N PHE A 314 -4.67 10.42 0.36
CA PHE A 314 -5.90 11.22 0.26
C PHE A 314 -5.65 12.59 -0.36
N LEU A 315 -4.67 13.34 0.13
CA LEU A 315 -4.32 14.65 -0.41
C LEU A 315 -3.90 14.59 -1.89
N GLY A 316 -3.29 13.49 -2.31
CA GLY A 316 -2.92 13.26 -3.70
C GLY A 316 -4.10 12.87 -4.58
N SER A 317 -5.05 12.07 -4.09
CA SER A 317 -6.23 11.64 -4.85
C SER A 317 -7.33 12.71 -4.91
N ALA A 318 -7.52 13.48 -3.84
CA ALA A 318 -8.62 14.44 -3.72
C ALA A 318 -8.73 15.44 -4.89
N PRO A 319 -7.65 16.04 -5.45
CA PRO A 319 -7.76 16.96 -6.57
C PRO A 319 -8.43 16.38 -7.81
N ILE A 320 -8.38 15.08 -8.02
CA ILE A 320 -8.91 14.40 -9.21
C ILE A 320 -10.43 14.50 -9.28
N PHE A 321 -11.08 14.58 -8.13
CA PHE A 321 -12.54 14.75 -8.06
C PHE A 321 -12.99 16.14 -8.51
N PHE A 322 -12.09 17.13 -8.53
CA PHE A 322 -12.39 18.52 -8.86
C PHE A 322 -11.75 19.01 -10.17
N VAL A 323 -10.58 18.44 -10.51
CA VAL A 323 -9.78 18.86 -11.67
C VAL A 323 -9.55 17.68 -12.59
N LYS A 324 -10.09 17.74 -13.81
CA LYS A 324 -9.86 16.74 -14.85
C LYS A 324 -8.92 17.32 -15.90
N ILE A 325 -7.70 16.77 -15.99
CA ILE A 325 -6.81 17.06 -17.11
C ILE A 325 -7.22 16.17 -18.27
N ILE A 326 -7.66 16.78 -19.36
CA ILE A 326 -8.24 16.09 -20.53
C ILE A 326 -7.13 15.64 -21.49
N ASP A 327 -6.04 16.41 -21.60
CA ASP A 327 -4.94 16.14 -22.53
C ASP A 327 -3.93 15.16 -21.92
N ASN A 328 -3.83 13.96 -22.49
CA ASN A 328 -2.88 12.93 -22.08
C ASN A 328 -1.41 13.39 -22.19
N ARG A 329 -1.08 14.29 -23.12
CA ARG A 329 0.30 14.81 -23.27
C ARG A 329 0.70 15.67 -22.08
N ILE A 330 -0.23 16.49 -21.57
CA ILE A 330 -0.04 17.28 -20.35
C ILE A 330 0.15 16.34 -19.16
N ASN A 331 -0.68 15.31 -19.02
CA ASN A 331 -0.56 14.30 -17.96
C ASN A 331 0.80 13.60 -18.02
N ILE A 332 1.25 13.17 -19.19
CA ILE A 332 2.57 12.53 -19.36
C ILE A 332 3.68 13.51 -18.96
N GLY A 333 3.64 14.76 -19.41
CA GLY A 333 4.60 15.79 -19.03
C GLY A 333 4.68 16.00 -17.52
N LEU A 334 3.53 16.09 -16.85
CA LEU A 334 3.46 16.19 -15.39
C LEU A 334 4.04 14.95 -14.70
N ILE A 335 3.73 13.74 -15.17
CA ILE A 335 4.26 12.49 -14.64
C ILE A 335 5.79 12.48 -14.70
N VAL A 336 6.39 12.89 -15.83
CA VAL A 336 7.85 12.97 -15.99
C VAL A 336 8.46 13.94 -14.98
N ILE A 337 7.98 15.19 -14.97
CA ILE A 337 8.51 16.23 -14.08
C ILE A 337 8.38 15.80 -12.62
N MET A 338 7.21 15.35 -12.22
CA MET A 338 6.93 14.94 -10.83
C MET A 338 7.72 13.69 -10.43
N SER A 339 7.94 12.74 -11.34
CA SER A 339 8.80 11.58 -11.09
C SER A 339 10.24 11.99 -10.83
N LEU A 340 10.78 12.94 -11.61
CA LEU A 340 12.14 13.46 -11.40
C LEU A 340 12.27 14.20 -10.07
N VAL A 341 11.28 15.02 -9.72
CA VAL A 341 11.22 15.71 -8.41
C VAL A 341 11.18 14.71 -7.27
N CYS A 342 10.30 13.69 -7.34
CA CYS A 342 10.23 12.63 -6.34
C CYS A 342 11.55 11.86 -6.22
N THR A 343 12.21 11.54 -7.34
CA THR A 343 13.52 10.87 -7.33
C THR A 343 14.56 11.70 -6.60
N PHE A 344 14.62 13.00 -6.90
CA PHE A 344 15.55 13.93 -6.25
C PHE A 344 15.31 14.02 -4.74
N ILE A 345 14.04 14.14 -4.33
CA ILE A 345 13.67 14.18 -2.92
C ILE A 345 14.07 12.87 -2.24
N LEU A 346 13.73 11.71 -2.82
CA LEU A 346 14.08 10.40 -2.26
C LEU A 346 15.59 10.24 -2.11
N LEU A 347 16.39 10.64 -3.10
CA LEU A 347 17.84 10.59 -3.02
C LEU A 347 18.40 11.46 -1.89
N LYS A 348 17.76 12.58 -1.56
CA LYS A 348 18.16 13.45 -0.44
C LYS A 348 17.79 12.86 0.91
N ILE A 349 16.53 12.42 1.07
CA ILE A 349 16.03 11.97 2.38
C ILE A 349 16.47 10.56 2.74
N LEU A 350 16.88 9.72 1.77
CA LEU A 350 17.49 8.42 2.02
C LEU A 350 18.94 8.59 2.49
N GLY A 351 19.28 7.92 3.57
CA GLY A 351 20.65 7.80 4.07
C GLY A 351 21.56 7.14 3.02
N LYS A 352 22.85 7.45 3.07
CA LYS A 352 23.84 6.65 2.34
C LYS A 352 23.84 5.26 2.98
N GLU A 353 23.66 4.22 2.18
CA GLU A 353 23.85 2.86 2.65
C GLU A 353 25.27 2.77 3.21
N HIS A 354 25.41 2.49 4.51
CA HIS A 354 26.66 1.99 5.04
C HIS A 354 26.85 0.63 4.38
N ASP A 355 27.81 0.57 3.51
CA ASP A 355 28.20 -0.64 2.77
C ASP A 355 28.52 -1.75 3.77
N LYS A 356 27.53 -2.57 4.11
CA LYS A 356 27.74 -3.81 4.85
C LYS A 356 28.56 -4.83 4.02
N SER A 357 28.86 -4.49 2.74
CA SER A 357 29.59 -5.33 1.80
C SER A 357 31.11 -5.29 2.00
N LYS A 358 31.66 -4.49 2.90
CA LYS A 358 33.10 -4.48 3.17
C LYS A 358 33.63 -5.74 3.87
N THR A 359 32.76 -6.70 4.22
CA THR A 359 33.15 -7.98 4.81
C THR A 359 32.85 -9.22 3.93
N LEU A 360 32.35 -9.02 2.72
CA LEU A 360 32.17 -10.10 1.75
C LEU A 360 32.79 -9.65 0.42
N GLU A 361 33.80 -10.41 -0.01
CA GLU A 361 34.56 -10.17 -1.24
C GLU A 361 33.69 -9.83 -2.44
N ARG A 362 34.18 -8.85 -3.17
CA ARG A 362 33.73 -8.35 -4.45
C ARG A 362 33.56 -9.49 -5.47
N ASP A 363 32.34 -9.98 -5.64
CA ASP A 363 31.99 -10.83 -6.77
C ASP A 363 31.19 -9.96 -7.77
N ASP A 364 31.92 -9.34 -8.69
CA ASP A 364 31.42 -8.38 -9.68
C ASP A 364 30.47 -9.01 -10.75
N ASN A 365 30.22 -10.32 -10.66
CA ASN A 365 29.32 -11.07 -11.56
C ASN A 365 27.87 -11.23 -11.08
N TRP A 366 27.48 -10.49 -10.04
CA TRP A 366 26.25 -10.74 -9.31
C TRP A 366 24.96 -10.28 -10.03
N LEU A 367 25.01 -9.19 -10.82
CA LEU A 367 23.83 -8.68 -11.53
C LEU A 367 23.25 -9.66 -12.57
N TRP A 368 24.11 -10.47 -13.18
CA TRP A 368 23.68 -11.48 -14.17
C TRP A 368 23.19 -12.78 -13.53
N LYS A 369 23.66 -13.12 -12.32
CA LYS A 369 23.21 -14.34 -11.61
C LYS A 369 21.80 -14.22 -11.02
N CYS A 370 21.33 -13.01 -10.69
CA CYS A 370 19.95 -12.82 -10.21
C CYS A 370 18.91 -12.85 -11.34
N PHE A 371 19.31 -12.57 -12.58
CA PHE A 371 18.39 -12.50 -13.72
C PHE A 371 18.35 -13.77 -14.60
N LEU A 372 19.30 -14.69 -14.48
CA LEU A 372 19.47 -15.78 -15.45
C LEU A 372 19.48 -17.20 -14.87
N ILE A 373 19.33 -17.42 -13.59
CA ILE A 373 19.34 -18.77 -13.02
C ILE A 373 18.10 -18.98 -12.17
N ASP A 374 16.98 -19.21 -12.78
CA ASP A 374 15.84 -20.01 -12.29
C ASP A 374 14.65 -19.95 -13.26
N PHE A 375 14.93 -19.77 -14.57
CA PHE A 375 13.94 -19.95 -15.66
C PHE A 375 14.43 -21.03 -16.66
N ILE A 376 14.95 -22.14 -16.15
CA ILE A 376 15.02 -23.41 -16.90
C ILE A 376 14.66 -24.54 -15.95
#